data_d631d62cf0dcf6cd550507b1a40316af
#
_entry.id   d631d62cf0dcf6cd550507b1a40316af
#
_cell.length_a   1.000
_cell.length_b   1.000
_cell.length_c   1.000
_cell.angle_alpha   90.00
_cell.angle_beta   90.00
_cell.angle_gamma   90.00
#
_symmetry.space_group_name_H-M   'P 1'
#
loop_
_entity.id
_entity.type
_entity.pdbx_description
1 polymer ?
#
loop_
_entity_poly.entity_id
_entity_poly.type
_entity_poly.pdbx_seq_one_letter_code
_entity_poly.pdbx_strand_id
1 'polypeptide(L)'
;SYRHENEIDQDSVAMAVVVQIMVPADVAGILFTANPATGERTEMIINASFGLGEAVVGGQVTPDTFIIDRESKHVKETMIGPKEQMIVADGDQGTKLTDVEVADRDQSSLSDALINDLVELALKVEKNYDGLPQDIEWAIVDGKIALLQSRPITNLPPQPLEVEWTPPPEIPALVRRQIVENIPDPTCELFDELYIRYSLRWDKKHKISNYATLNGFAFQIMDPGGISGTREEWAAGIRTAREKVAAT
;
A
#
# COMPACT_ATOMS: atom_id res chain seq x y z
N SER A 1 -26.66 -7.48 -1.21
CA SER A 1 -25.82 -7.36 -2.43
C SER A 1 -25.03 -6.05 -2.37
N TYR A 2 -23.94 -5.95 -3.12
CA TYR A 2 -23.03 -4.77 -3.16
C TYR A 2 -23.78 -3.43 -3.31
N ARG A 3 -24.79 -3.35 -4.16
CA ARG A 3 -25.58 -2.13 -4.35
C ARG A 3 -26.37 -1.73 -3.11
N HIS A 4 -26.95 -2.69 -2.43
CA HIS A 4 -27.73 -2.46 -1.21
C HIS A 4 -26.81 -2.02 -0.04
N GLU A 5 -25.62 -2.62 0.05
CA GLU A 5 -24.63 -2.32 1.09
C GLU A 5 -24.01 -0.92 0.93
N ASN A 6 -23.96 -0.41 -0.32
CA ASN A 6 -23.43 0.91 -0.63
C ASN A 6 -24.50 1.97 -0.92
N GLU A 7 -25.77 1.69 -0.59
CA GLU A 7 -26.92 2.61 -0.76
C GLU A 7 -27.07 3.16 -2.19
N ILE A 8 -26.69 2.35 -3.20
CA ILE A 8 -26.77 2.74 -4.61
C ILE A 8 -28.22 2.54 -5.09
N ASP A 9 -28.86 3.65 -5.50
CA ASP A 9 -30.20 3.64 -6.10
C ASP A 9 -30.18 2.83 -7.40
N GLN A 10 -31.06 1.82 -7.48
CA GLN A 10 -31.13 0.90 -8.62
C GLN A 10 -31.55 1.59 -9.92
N ASP A 11 -32.31 2.65 -9.83
CA ASP A 11 -32.84 3.38 -10.99
C ASP A 11 -31.82 4.42 -11.54
N SER A 12 -30.79 4.73 -10.77
CA SER A 12 -29.73 5.70 -11.15
C SER A 12 -28.51 5.05 -11.81
N VAL A 13 -28.42 3.72 -11.86
CA VAL A 13 -27.25 3.00 -12.36
C VAL A 13 -27.34 2.79 -13.86
N ALA A 14 -26.49 3.45 -14.61
CA ALA A 14 -26.24 3.16 -16.02
C ALA A 14 -25.10 2.14 -16.16
N MET A 15 -25.28 1.15 -17.04
CA MET A 15 -24.25 0.17 -17.37
C MET A 15 -23.62 0.53 -18.71
N ALA A 16 -22.31 0.72 -18.74
CA ALA A 16 -21.54 0.90 -19.95
C ALA A 16 -20.94 -0.44 -20.43
N VAL A 17 -20.92 -0.66 -21.73
CA VAL A 17 -20.28 -1.81 -22.35
C VAL A 17 -19.07 -1.31 -23.14
N VAL A 18 -17.89 -1.88 -22.87
CA VAL A 18 -16.67 -1.61 -23.61
C VAL A 18 -16.51 -2.71 -24.66
N VAL A 19 -16.40 -2.29 -25.94
CA VAL A 19 -16.08 -3.19 -27.06
C VAL A 19 -14.62 -2.95 -27.43
N GLN A 20 -13.79 -3.96 -27.30
CA GLN A 20 -12.35 -3.89 -27.48
C GLN A 20 -11.88 -4.96 -28.47
N ILE A 21 -10.86 -4.64 -29.26
CA ILE A 21 -10.23 -5.61 -30.18
C ILE A 21 -9.47 -6.65 -29.29
N MET A 22 -9.69 -7.92 -29.59
CA MET A 22 -8.91 -9.00 -28.96
C MET A 22 -7.45 -8.91 -29.38
N VAL A 23 -6.56 -8.85 -28.40
CA VAL A 23 -5.12 -8.95 -28.61
C VAL A 23 -4.71 -10.42 -28.60
N PRO A 24 -4.19 -11.00 -29.70
CA PRO A 24 -3.75 -12.39 -29.75
C PRO A 24 -2.39 -12.52 -29.03
N ALA A 25 -2.42 -12.48 -27.71
CA ALA A 25 -1.23 -12.39 -26.89
C ALA A 25 -0.34 -13.63 -26.95
N ASP A 26 0.97 -13.39 -27.08
CA ASP A 26 2.01 -14.41 -26.85
C ASP A 26 2.19 -14.64 -25.34
N VAL A 27 2.18 -13.53 -24.58
CA VAL A 27 2.26 -13.49 -23.12
C VAL A 27 1.28 -12.42 -22.61
N ALA A 28 0.62 -12.71 -21.51
CA ALA A 28 -0.26 -11.74 -20.87
C ALA A 28 -0.25 -11.89 -19.34
N GLY A 29 -0.78 -10.90 -18.65
CA GLY A 29 -0.81 -10.96 -17.21
C GLY A 29 -1.38 -9.75 -16.53
N ILE A 30 -1.07 -9.66 -15.23
CA ILE A 30 -1.48 -8.58 -14.35
C ILE A 30 -0.23 -7.94 -13.75
N LEU A 31 -0.28 -6.63 -13.57
CA LEU A 31 0.74 -5.87 -12.87
C LEU A 31 0.07 -5.01 -11.78
N PHE A 32 0.54 -5.18 -10.56
CA PHE A 32 0.16 -4.34 -9.43
C PHE A 32 1.27 -3.35 -9.12
N THR A 33 0.96 -2.05 -9.06
CA THR A 33 1.95 -1.02 -8.71
C THR A 33 2.22 -0.88 -7.21
N ALA A 34 1.54 -1.69 -6.39
CA ALA A 34 1.83 -1.94 -4.98
C ALA A 34 1.56 -3.42 -4.70
N ASN A 35 2.21 -4.01 -3.71
CA ASN A 35 2.00 -5.41 -3.36
C ASN A 35 0.63 -5.62 -2.67
N PRO A 36 -0.36 -6.25 -3.32
CA PRO A 36 -1.71 -6.37 -2.75
C PRO A 36 -1.79 -7.37 -1.60
N ALA A 37 -0.82 -8.28 -1.48
CA ALA A 37 -0.79 -9.30 -0.43
C ALA A 37 -0.23 -8.77 0.89
N THR A 38 0.82 -7.93 0.83
CA THR A 38 1.50 -7.37 2.00
C THR A 38 1.08 -5.94 2.31
N GLY A 39 0.55 -5.21 1.31
CA GLY A 39 0.28 -3.78 1.39
C GLY A 39 1.50 -2.89 1.12
N GLU A 40 2.65 -3.51 0.85
CA GLU A 40 3.90 -2.79 0.58
C GLU A 40 3.82 -1.98 -0.71
N ARG A 41 4.02 -0.67 -0.60
CA ARG A 41 4.00 0.26 -1.73
C ARG A 41 5.37 0.50 -2.34
N THR A 42 6.40 -0.05 -1.73
CA THR A 42 7.78 -0.08 -2.23
C THR A 42 8.02 -1.23 -3.20
N GLU A 43 7.03 -2.10 -3.38
CA GLU A 43 7.09 -3.26 -4.27
C GLU A 43 6.02 -3.19 -5.35
N MET A 44 6.37 -3.67 -6.54
CA MET A 44 5.45 -3.92 -7.64
C MET A 44 5.44 -5.42 -7.92
N ILE A 45 4.29 -5.96 -8.33
CA ILE A 45 4.13 -7.39 -8.60
C ILE A 45 3.71 -7.57 -10.05
N ILE A 46 4.42 -8.41 -10.80
CA ILE A 46 4.01 -8.84 -12.13
C ILE A 46 3.69 -10.33 -12.07
N ASN A 47 2.50 -10.70 -12.50
CA ASN A 47 2.11 -12.08 -12.76
C ASN A 47 1.94 -12.25 -14.28
N ALA A 48 2.63 -13.24 -14.85
CA ALA A 48 2.69 -13.44 -16.29
C ALA A 48 2.55 -14.91 -16.68
N SER A 49 1.88 -15.18 -17.78
CA SER A 49 1.81 -16.52 -18.36
C SER A 49 1.73 -16.43 -19.88
N PHE A 50 2.01 -17.54 -20.55
CA PHE A 50 1.85 -17.66 -22.00
C PHE A 50 0.37 -17.56 -22.40
N GLY A 51 0.13 -17.01 -23.58
CA GLY A 51 -1.19 -16.85 -24.16
C GLY A 51 -2.00 -15.69 -23.57
N LEU A 52 -3.33 -15.83 -23.54
CA LEU A 52 -4.27 -14.80 -23.12
C LEU A 52 -4.32 -14.66 -21.59
N GLY A 53 -4.48 -13.45 -21.11
CA GLY A 53 -4.56 -13.11 -19.68
C GLY A 53 -5.72 -13.74 -18.92
N GLU A 54 -6.74 -14.23 -19.61
CA GLU A 54 -7.88 -14.96 -19.02
C GLU A 54 -7.42 -16.11 -18.12
N ALA A 55 -6.37 -16.84 -18.50
CA ALA A 55 -5.81 -17.94 -17.72
C ALA A 55 -5.25 -17.48 -16.36
N VAL A 56 -4.61 -16.30 -16.32
CA VAL A 56 -4.03 -15.70 -15.11
C VAL A 56 -5.13 -15.12 -14.23
N VAL A 57 -6.01 -14.29 -14.80
CA VAL A 57 -7.12 -13.63 -14.09
C VAL A 57 -8.10 -14.66 -13.52
N GLY A 58 -8.40 -15.71 -14.28
CA GLY A 58 -9.30 -16.79 -13.88
C GLY A 58 -8.67 -17.82 -12.90
N GLY A 59 -7.37 -17.70 -12.60
CA GLY A 59 -6.68 -18.64 -11.71
C GLY A 59 -6.57 -20.07 -12.27
N GLN A 60 -6.63 -20.21 -13.59
CA GLN A 60 -6.59 -21.52 -14.25
C GLN A 60 -5.17 -22.07 -14.42
N VAL A 61 -4.19 -21.17 -14.38
CA VAL A 61 -2.76 -21.50 -14.47
C VAL A 61 -2.01 -20.85 -13.31
N THR A 62 -0.89 -21.45 -12.94
CA THR A 62 0.05 -20.85 -12.00
C THR A 62 1.05 -19.99 -12.78
N PRO A 63 0.95 -18.66 -12.72
CA PRO A 63 1.81 -17.77 -13.50
C PRO A 63 3.21 -17.68 -12.93
N ASP A 64 4.14 -17.14 -13.72
CA ASP A 64 5.37 -16.57 -13.20
C ASP A 64 5.03 -15.34 -12.36
N THR A 65 5.74 -15.16 -11.25
CA THR A 65 5.61 -14.00 -10.38
C THR A 65 6.96 -13.31 -10.24
N PHE A 66 6.97 -12.01 -10.51
CA PHE A 66 8.14 -11.15 -10.35
C PHE A 66 7.82 -10.10 -9.31
N ILE A 67 8.63 -10.02 -8.26
CA ILE A 67 8.58 -8.96 -7.25
C ILE A 67 9.67 -7.95 -7.60
N ILE A 68 9.26 -6.72 -7.85
CA ILE A 68 10.13 -5.63 -8.29
C ILE A 68 10.25 -4.60 -7.19
N ASP A 69 11.46 -4.17 -6.88
CA ASP A 69 11.72 -3.01 -6.06
C ASP A 69 11.35 -1.75 -6.85
N ARG A 70 10.42 -0.97 -6.32
CA ARG A 70 9.83 0.17 -7.03
C ARG A 70 10.83 1.31 -7.26
N GLU A 71 11.74 1.55 -6.33
CA GLU A 71 12.71 2.64 -6.42
C GLU A 71 13.82 2.33 -7.41
N SER A 72 14.45 1.18 -7.25
CA SER A 72 15.54 0.74 -8.13
C SER A 72 15.06 0.14 -9.45
N LYS A 73 13.78 -0.28 -9.53
CA LYS A 73 13.15 -1.00 -10.64
C LYS A 73 13.77 -2.36 -10.93
N HIS A 74 14.57 -2.88 -10.02
CA HIS A 74 15.17 -4.21 -10.15
C HIS A 74 14.26 -5.32 -9.64
N VAL A 75 14.32 -6.47 -10.28
CA VAL A 75 13.65 -7.67 -9.81
C VAL A 75 14.32 -8.15 -8.52
N LYS A 76 13.57 -8.17 -7.41
CA LYS A 76 13.99 -8.67 -6.10
C LYS A 76 13.88 -10.20 -6.03
N GLU A 77 12.80 -10.72 -6.59
CA GLU A 77 12.48 -12.14 -6.52
C GLU A 77 11.74 -12.57 -7.79
N THR A 78 12.04 -13.77 -8.25
CA THR A 78 11.37 -14.41 -9.39
C THR A 78 10.92 -15.80 -8.97
N MET A 79 9.63 -16.07 -9.13
CA MET A 79 9.02 -17.38 -8.95
C MET A 79 8.47 -17.85 -10.28
N ILE A 80 9.09 -18.88 -10.88
CA ILE A 80 8.62 -19.46 -12.14
C ILE A 80 7.50 -20.46 -11.83
N GLY A 81 6.32 -20.22 -12.43
CA GLY A 81 5.18 -21.11 -12.31
C GLY A 81 5.26 -22.30 -13.27
N PRO A 82 4.67 -23.45 -12.90
CA PRO A 82 4.52 -24.58 -13.81
C PRO A 82 3.39 -24.26 -14.82
N LYS A 83 3.75 -23.63 -15.92
CA LYS A 83 2.82 -23.20 -16.98
C LYS A 83 2.49 -24.35 -17.92
N GLU A 84 1.74 -25.35 -17.45
CA GLU A 84 1.42 -26.54 -18.25
C GLU A 84 0.47 -26.22 -19.40
N GLN A 85 -0.44 -25.26 -19.19
CA GLN A 85 -1.49 -24.90 -20.14
C GLN A 85 -1.55 -23.39 -20.34
N MET A 86 -2.07 -22.97 -21.50
CA MET A 86 -2.35 -21.58 -21.85
C MET A 86 -3.68 -21.47 -22.57
N ILE A 87 -4.28 -20.30 -22.54
CA ILE A 87 -5.48 -19.99 -23.32
C ILE A 87 -5.03 -19.21 -24.57
N VAL A 88 -5.52 -19.62 -25.73
CA VAL A 88 -5.25 -18.95 -27.00
C VAL A 88 -6.56 -18.57 -27.71
N ALA A 89 -6.51 -17.57 -28.58
CA ALA A 89 -7.64 -17.26 -29.44
C ALA A 89 -7.91 -18.40 -30.42
N ASP A 90 -9.20 -18.73 -30.62
CA ASP A 90 -9.65 -19.76 -31.58
C ASP A 90 -10.48 -19.19 -32.74
N GLY A 91 -9.91 -18.20 -33.40
CA GLY A 91 -10.58 -17.48 -34.49
C GLY A 91 -11.89 -16.86 -34.05
N ASP A 92 -12.98 -17.12 -34.77
CA ASP A 92 -14.32 -16.61 -34.47
C ASP A 92 -15.07 -17.44 -33.39
N GLN A 93 -14.44 -18.51 -32.87
CA GLN A 93 -15.06 -19.40 -31.89
C GLN A 93 -14.76 -19.03 -30.42
N GLY A 94 -14.02 -17.93 -30.23
CA GLY A 94 -13.67 -17.44 -28.88
C GLY A 94 -12.25 -17.85 -28.47
N THR A 95 -12.13 -18.54 -27.33
CA THR A 95 -10.84 -18.95 -26.75
C THR A 95 -10.82 -20.46 -26.51
N LYS A 96 -9.62 -21.06 -26.54
CA LYS A 96 -9.42 -22.47 -26.20
C LYS A 96 -8.20 -22.68 -25.33
N LEU A 97 -8.29 -23.68 -24.46
CA LEU A 97 -7.16 -24.17 -23.67
C LEU A 97 -6.27 -25.05 -24.55
N THR A 98 -4.95 -24.85 -24.45
CA THR A 98 -3.94 -25.66 -25.15
C THR A 98 -2.76 -25.91 -24.22
N ASP A 99 -2.03 -26.99 -24.47
CA ASP A 99 -0.83 -27.31 -23.69
C ASP A 99 0.33 -26.41 -24.13
N VAL A 100 1.13 -25.98 -23.16
CA VAL A 100 2.41 -25.30 -23.39
C VAL A 100 3.46 -26.38 -23.75
N GLU A 101 4.32 -26.07 -24.70
CA GLU A 101 5.44 -26.96 -25.05
C GLU A 101 6.25 -27.28 -23.80
N VAL A 102 6.64 -28.56 -23.63
CA VAL A 102 7.32 -29.05 -22.43
C VAL A 102 8.62 -28.27 -22.14
N ALA A 103 9.32 -27.85 -23.19
CA ALA A 103 10.56 -27.09 -23.08
C ALA A 103 10.37 -25.68 -22.50
N ASP A 104 9.16 -25.11 -22.62
CA ASP A 104 8.85 -23.70 -22.22
C ASP A 104 8.17 -23.61 -20.85
N ARG A 105 7.64 -24.70 -20.31
CA ARG A 105 6.85 -24.72 -19.07
C ARG A 105 7.59 -24.13 -17.89
N ASP A 106 8.87 -24.44 -17.76
CA ASP A 106 9.73 -23.97 -16.66
C ASP A 106 10.61 -22.77 -17.06
N GLN A 107 10.40 -22.21 -18.26
CA GLN A 107 11.07 -20.99 -18.69
C GLN A 107 10.31 -19.74 -18.26
N SER A 108 11.05 -18.66 -18.03
CA SER A 108 10.42 -17.36 -17.77
C SER A 108 9.59 -16.92 -18.99
N SER A 109 8.34 -16.52 -18.74
CA SER A 109 7.47 -15.96 -19.79
C SER A 109 7.87 -14.53 -20.20
N LEU A 110 8.68 -13.84 -19.39
CA LEU A 110 9.15 -12.49 -19.66
C LEU A 110 10.68 -12.41 -19.67
N SER A 111 11.23 -11.60 -20.57
CA SER A 111 12.62 -11.16 -20.51
C SER A 111 12.77 -9.96 -19.58
N ASP A 112 13.99 -9.71 -19.08
CA ASP A 112 14.30 -8.55 -18.24
C ASP A 112 13.94 -7.22 -18.94
N ALA A 113 14.12 -7.15 -20.26
CA ALA A 113 13.77 -5.96 -21.04
C ALA A 113 12.25 -5.69 -21.00
N LEU A 114 11.42 -6.74 -21.18
CA LEU A 114 9.96 -6.61 -21.13
C LEU A 114 9.46 -6.29 -19.71
N ILE A 115 10.10 -6.85 -18.68
CA ILE A 115 9.80 -6.50 -17.28
C ILE A 115 10.04 -5.00 -17.06
N ASN A 116 11.18 -4.47 -17.48
CA ASN A 116 11.49 -3.05 -17.36
C ASN A 116 10.50 -2.16 -18.11
N ASP A 117 10.13 -2.54 -19.35
CA ASP A 117 9.15 -1.79 -20.14
C ASP A 117 7.76 -1.79 -19.48
N LEU A 118 7.33 -2.92 -18.89
CA LEU A 118 6.09 -3.03 -18.13
C LEU A 118 6.11 -2.14 -16.89
N VAL A 119 7.22 -2.13 -16.13
CA VAL A 119 7.38 -1.26 -14.95
C VAL A 119 7.29 0.21 -15.35
N GLU A 120 7.99 0.63 -16.40
CA GLU A 120 7.93 2.01 -16.90
C GLU A 120 6.52 2.40 -17.35
N LEU A 121 5.81 1.50 -18.03
CA LEU A 121 4.42 1.73 -18.44
C LEU A 121 3.52 1.87 -17.21
N ALA A 122 3.64 0.98 -16.24
CA ALA A 122 2.83 0.98 -15.04
C ALA A 122 3.00 2.25 -14.20
N LEU A 123 4.22 2.75 -14.06
CA LEU A 123 4.49 4.01 -13.37
C LEU A 123 3.89 5.22 -14.11
N LYS A 124 3.85 5.21 -15.44
CA LYS A 124 3.16 6.23 -16.23
C LYS A 124 1.65 6.17 -16.05
N VAL A 125 1.07 4.96 -16.02
CA VAL A 125 -0.36 4.76 -15.76
C VAL A 125 -0.71 5.28 -14.37
N GLU A 126 0.00 4.86 -13.33
CA GLU A 126 -0.25 5.31 -11.96
C GLU A 126 -0.17 6.84 -11.82
N LYS A 127 0.81 7.46 -12.48
CA LYS A 127 0.92 8.92 -12.51
C LYS A 127 -0.32 9.60 -13.10
N ASN A 128 -0.98 9.00 -14.10
CA ASN A 128 -2.21 9.52 -14.70
C ASN A 128 -3.44 9.36 -13.77
N TYR A 129 -3.31 8.53 -12.73
CA TYR A 129 -4.30 8.35 -11.66
C TYR A 129 -3.85 9.00 -10.34
N ASP A 130 -3.15 10.13 -10.42
CA ASP A 130 -2.71 10.93 -9.26
C ASP A 130 -1.87 10.14 -8.24
N GLY A 131 -1.12 9.13 -8.70
CA GLY A 131 -0.28 8.28 -7.86
C GLY A 131 -1.05 7.22 -7.08
N LEU A 132 -2.33 7.00 -7.38
CA LEU A 132 -3.09 5.89 -6.79
C LEU A 132 -2.58 4.56 -7.34
N PRO A 133 -2.25 3.58 -6.47
CA PRO A 133 -1.81 2.26 -6.90
C PRO A 133 -2.81 1.58 -7.82
N GLN A 134 -2.29 0.96 -8.88
CA GLN A 134 -3.06 0.41 -9.98
C GLN A 134 -2.92 -1.10 -10.10
N ASP A 135 -4.01 -1.75 -10.44
CA ASP A 135 -4.14 -3.11 -10.94
C ASP A 135 -4.29 -3.02 -12.47
N ILE A 136 -3.29 -3.50 -13.20
CA ILE A 136 -3.15 -3.30 -14.64
C ILE A 136 -3.16 -4.65 -15.34
N GLU A 137 -4.09 -4.86 -16.26
CA GLU A 137 -4.10 -5.98 -17.18
C GLU A 137 -3.38 -5.60 -18.47
N TRP A 138 -2.47 -6.45 -18.90
CA TRP A 138 -1.62 -6.21 -20.07
C TRP A 138 -1.46 -7.46 -20.91
N ALA A 139 -1.08 -7.27 -22.18
CA ALA A 139 -0.73 -8.33 -23.11
C ALA A 139 0.50 -7.92 -23.91
N ILE A 140 1.25 -8.92 -24.38
CA ILE A 140 2.38 -8.74 -25.28
C ILE A 140 2.11 -9.57 -26.55
N VAL A 141 2.28 -8.93 -27.69
CA VAL A 141 2.24 -9.57 -29.01
C VAL A 141 3.38 -9.03 -29.85
N ASP A 142 4.16 -9.91 -30.46
CA ASP A 142 5.35 -9.55 -31.25
C ASP A 142 6.31 -8.60 -30.49
N GLY A 143 6.50 -8.83 -29.19
CA GLY A 143 7.34 -8.03 -28.30
C GLY A 143 6.79 -6.62 -27.98
N LYS A 144 5.55 -6.30 -28.34
CA LYS A 144 4.90 -5.01 -28.06
C LYS A 144 3.87 -5.15 -26.95
N ILE A 145 3.95 -4.26 -25.97
CA ILE A 145 3.01 -4.23 -24.84
C ILE A 145 1.71 -3.51 -25.28
N ALA A 146 0.59 -4.16 -25.00
CA ALA A 146 -0.75 -3.60 -25.07
C ALA A 146 -1.34 -3.48 -23.67
N LEU A 147 -1.79 -2.28 -23.29
CA LEU A 147 -2.55 -2.04 -22.07
C LEU A 147 -4.01 -2.44 -22.32
N LEU A 148 -4.54 -3.33 -21.52
CA LEU A 148 -5.91 -3.83 -21.67
C LEU A 148 -6.88 -3.13 -20.71
N GLN A 149 -6.50 -3.05 -19.43
CA GLN A 149 -7.30 -2.43 -18.38
C GLN A 149 -6.40 -1.86 -17.30
N SER A 150 -6.87 -0.80 -16.64
CA SER A 150 -6.27 -0.30 -15.41
C SER A 150 -7.37 0.13 -14.44
N ARG A 151 -7.20 -0.22 -13.17
CA ARG A 151 -8.10 0.19 -12.08
C ARG A 151 -7.33 0.41 -10.79
N PRO A 152 -7.78 1.32 -9.91
CA PRO A 152 -7.18 1.49 -8.60
C PRO A 152 -7.27 0.20 -7.76
N ILE A 153 -6.21 -0.10 -7.01
CA ILE A 153 -6.23 -1.16 -6.00
C ILE A 153 -6.99 -0.63 -4.78
N THR A 154 -8.15 -1.22 -4.48
CA THR A 154 -9.07 -0.71 -3.43
C THR A 154 -8.89 -1.35 -2.06
N ASN A 155 -8.18 -2.47 -1.97
CA ASN A 155 -8.02 -3.27 -0.76
C ASN A 155 -6.64 -3.17 -0.11
N LEU A 156 -5.83 -2.18 -0.48
CA LEU A 156 -4.58 -1.92 0.20
C LEU A 156 -4.83 -1.39 1.62
N PRO A 157 -4.09 -1.86 2.61
CA PRO A 157 -4.13 -1.26 3.94
C PRO A 157 -3.75 0.23 3.85
N PRO A 158 -4.30 1.07 4.73
CA PRO A 158 -3.93 2.49 4.77
C PRO A 158 -2.42 2.62 4.95
N GLN A 159 -1.83 3.57 4.22
CA GLN A 159 -0.41 3.87 4.42
C GLN A 159 -0.17 4.27 5.87
N PRO A 160 0.91 3.77 6.49
CA PRO A 160 1.39 4.38 7.71
C PRO A 160 1.56 5.88 7.47
N LEU A 161 0.98 6.69 8.34
CA LEU A 161 1.17 8.12 8.25
C LEU A 161 2.66 8.41 8.42
N GLU A 162 3.30 8.99 7.41
CA GLU A 162 4.61 9.62 7.57
C GLU A 162 4.41 10.86 8.43
N VAL A 163 4.65 10.70 9.70
CA VAL A 163 4.40 11.75 10.68
C VAL A 163 5.71 12.14 11.35
N GLU A 164 5.97 13.43 11.41
CA GLU A 164 7.08 13.95 12.19
C GLU A 164 6.67 13.93 13.68
N TRP A 165 7.36 13.11 14.45
CA TRP A 165 7.12 12.97 15.89
C TRP A 165 7.90 13.98 16.75
N THR A 166 8.47 15.00 16.12
CA THR A 166 9.17 16.06 16.82
C THR A 166 8.15 17.06 17.37
N PRO A 167 8.05 17.24 18.69
CA PRO A 167 7.15 18.24 19.25
C PRO A 167 7.60 19.65 18.85
N PRO A 168 6.67 20.60 18.71
CA PRO A 168 7.01 22.01 18.51
C PRO A 168 8.03 22.49 19.54
N PRO A 169 8.94 23.42 19.17
CA PRO A 169 9.99 23.89 20.07
C PRO A 169 9.51 24.45 21.40
N GLU A 170 8.29 25.00 21.44
CA GLU A 170 7.64 25.55 22.62
C GLU A 170 7.14 24.48 23.60
N ILE A 171 7.07 23.18 23.15
CA ILE A 171 6.63 22.08 23.98
C ILE A 171 7.85 21.28 24.46
N PRO A 172 8.18 21.32 25.75
CA PRO A 172 9.44 20.76 26.24
C PRO A 172 9.48 19.24 26.19
N ALA A 173 8.37 18.55 26.44
CA ALA A 173 8.27 17.11 26.31
C ALA A 173 6.81 16.64 26.19
N LEU A 174 6.60 15.62 25.40
CA LEU A 174 5.32 14.92 25.24
C LEU A 174 5.46 13.48 25.77
N VAL A 175 4.51 13.04 26.56
CA VAL A 175 4.44 11.68 27.07
C VAL A 175 3.05 11.09 26.90
N ARG A 176 2.97 9.78 26.67
CA ARG A 176 1.71 9.04 26.70
C ARG A 176 1.64 8.30 28.02
N ARG A 177 0.75 8.71 28.91
CA ARG A 177 0.50 8.06 30.20
C ARG A 177 -0.90 8.39 30.72
N GLN A 178 -1.37 7.63 31.68
CA GLN A 178 -2.67 7.79 32.33
C GLN A 178 -3.84 7.78 31.32
N ILE A 179 -4.64 8.86 31.28
CA ILE A 179 -5.84 8.93 30.44
C ILE A 179 -5.50 8.78 28.94
N VAL A 180 -4.33 9.24 28.53
CA VAL A 180 -3.88 9.17 27.14
C VAL A 180 -3.60 7.74 26.70
N GLU A 181 -3.23 6.85 27.63
CA GLU A 181 -3.03 5.42 27.35
C GLU A 181 -4.34 4.73 26.98
N ASN A 182 -5.48 5.28 27.37
CA ASN A 182 -6.80 4.78 27.03
C ASN A 182 -7.31 5.33 25.67
N ILE A 183 -6.53 6.18 25.00
CA ILE A 183 -6.82 6.73 23.67
C ILE A 183 -5.69 6.31 22.74
N PRO A 184 -5.64 5.02 22.32
CA PRO A 184 -4.52 4.49 21.54
C PRO A 184 -4.47 5.03 20.12
N ASP A 185 -5.63 5.37 19.56
CA ASP A 185 -5.80 5.78 18.17
C ASP A 185 -5.78 7.32 18.03
N PRO A 186 -5.57 7.83 16.79
CA PRO A 186 -5.72 9.26 16.52
C PRO A 186 -7.13 9.75 16.87
N THR A 187 -7.21 10.90 17.50
CA THR A 187 -8.48 11.54 17.85
C THR A 187 -9.07 12.24 16.64
N CYS A 188 -10.40 12.27 16.51
CA CYS A 188 -11.05 13.14 15.55
C CYS A 188 -11.00 14.60 16.00
N GLU A 189 -11.11 15.56 15.05
CA GLU A 189 -11.06 17.00 15.32
C GLU A 189 -12.05 17.43 16.40
N LEU A 190 -13.27 16.89 16.37
CA LEU A 190 -14.30 17.21 17.36
C LEU A 190 -13.88 16.78 18.77
N PHE A 191 -13.29 15.60 18.92
CA PHE A 191 -12.81 15.11 20.22
C PHE A 191 -11.61 15.92 20.70
N ASP A 192 -10.68 16.29 19.81
CA ASP A 192 -9.56 17.17 20.13
C ASP A 192 -10.04 18.51 20.66
N GLU A 193 -11.02 19.13 19.97
CA GLU A 193 -11.53 20.44 20.35
C GLU A 193 -12.32 20.40 21.66
N LEU A 194 -13.23 19.44 21.82
CA LEU A 194 -14.12 19.38 22.99
C LEU A 194 -13.42 18.80 24.22
N TYR A 195 -12.60 17.77 24.05
CA TYR A 195 -11.98 17.07 25.18
C TYR A 195 -10.59 17.61 25.48
N ILE A 196 -9.69 17.62 24.51
CA ILE A 196 -8.30 18.00 24.74
C ILE A 196 -8.19 19.51 25.00
N ARG A 197 -8.74 20.34 24.10
CA ARG A 197 -8.66 21.81 24.22
C ARG A 197 -9.57 22.36 25.31
N TYR A 198 -10.73 21.73 25.56
CA TYR A 198 -11.62 22.14 26.63
C TYR A 198 -11.02 21.81 28.00
N SER A 199 -10.45 20.64 28.19
CA SER A 199 -9.70 20.29 29.40
C SER A 199 -8.58 21.29 29.68
N LEU A 200 -7.87 21.74 28.64
CA LEU A 200 -6.83 22.76 28.75
C LEU A 200 -7.36 24.12 29.27
N ARG A 201 -8.61 24.49 28.89
CA ARG A 201 -9.23 25.75 29.36
C ARG A 201 -9.71 25.69 30.78
N TRP A 202 -10.16 24.53 31.24
CA TRP A 202 -10.72 24.38 32.58
C TRP A 202 -9.65 24.54 33.68
N ASP A 203 -8.41 24.16 33.40
CA ASP A 203 -7.40 24.01 34.45
C ASP A 203 -6.33 25.11 34.51
N LYS A 204 -6.60 26.30 33.95
CA LYS A 204 -5.71 27.47 34.14
C LYS A 204 -5.42 27.81 35.60
N LYS A 205 -6.26 27.32 36.54
CA LYS A 205 -6.18 27.65 37.96
C LYS A 205 -5.30 26.70 38.77
N HIS A 206 -5.07 25.47 38.28
CA HIS A 206 -4.41 24.42 39.08
C HIS A 206 -3.07 23.96 38.57
N LYS A 207 -2.54 24.45 37.42
CA LYS A 207 -1.28 24.08 36.80
C LYS A 207 -1.13 22.56 36.53
N ILE A 208 -2.25 21.84 36.35
CA ILE A 208 -2.25 20.41 36.22
C ILE A 208 -2.41 20.05 34.74
N SER A 209 -1.50 19.23 34.27
CA SER A 209 -1.46 18.47 33.02
C SER A 209 -2.04 19.15 31.79
N ASN A 210 -1.19 19.85 31.09
CA ASN A 210 -1.49 20.26 29.73
C ASN A 210 -1.49 19.02 28.84
N TYR A 211 -2.47 18.94 27.95
CA TYR A 211 -2.52 17.95 26.90
C TYR A 211 -2.28 18.64 25.56
N ALA A 212 -1.68 17.94 24.62
CA ALA A 212 -1.52 18.38 23.23
C ALA A 212 -1.78 17.20 22.31
N THR A 213 -2.10 17.50 21.06
CA THR A 213 -2.15 16.50 20.00
C THR A 213 -0.97 16.70 19.06
N LEU A 214 -0.35 15.59 18.68
CA LEU A 214 0.66 15.53 17.65
C LEU A 214 0.25 14.47 16.64
N ASN A 215 0.03 14.87 15.39
CA ASN A 215 -0.47 14.00 14.33
C ASN A 215 -1.79 13.28 14.69
N GLY A 216 -2.69 13.99 15.38
CA GLY A 216 -3.96 13.45 15.87
C GLY A 216 -3.87 12.61 17.15
N PHE A 217 -2.68 12.18 17.57
CA PHE A 217 -2.52 11.43 18.81
C PHE A 217 -2.43 12.35 20.01
N ALA A 218 -3.17 12.02 21.08
CA ALA A 218 -3.15 12.76 22.32
C ALA A 218 -1.90 12.47 23.14
N PHE A 219 -1.32 13.51 23.72
CA PHE A 219 -0.15 13.48 24.62
C PHE A 219 -0.36 14.38 25.82
N GLN A 220 0.24 14.02 26.91
CA GLN A 220 0.38 14.90 28.07
C GLN A 220 1.66 15.71 27.93
N ILE A 221 1.54 17.04 28.09
CA ILE A 221 2.71 17.92 28.14
C ILE A 221 3.32 17.80 29.53
N MET A 222 4.57 17.37 29.60
CA MET A 222 5.34 17.44 30.84
C MET A 222 5.84 18.87 31.01
N ASP A 223 5.33 19.56 32.04
CA ASP A 223 5.91 20.81 32.49
C ASP A 223 7.20 20.53 33.27
N PRO A 224 8.37 20.91 32.76
CA PRO A 224 9.62 20.75 33.49
C PRO A 224 9.69 21.63 34.75
N GLY A 225 8.74 22.54 34.97
CA GLY A 225 8.69 23.41 36.16
C GLY A 225 8.50 22.72 37.49
N GLY A 226 8.17 21.39 37.48
CA GLY A 226 8.18 20.53 38.69
C GLY A 226 9.51 19.78 38.90
N ILE A 227 10.37 19.79 37.90
CA ILE A 227 11.70 19.14 37.93
C ILE A 227 12.69 20.16 37.37
N SER A 228 13.36 20.86 38.25
CA SER A 228 14.37 21.85 37.90
C SER A 228 15.53 21.19 37.13
N GLY A 229 15.73 21.57 35.89
CA GLY A 229 16.88 21.15 35.08
C GLY A 229 16.65 21.32 33.59
N THR A 230 17.75 21.50 32.87
CA THR A 230 17.78 21.54 31.41
C THR A 230 17.56 20.12 30.83
N ARG A 231 17.23 20.03 29.53
CA ARG A 231 17.11 18.75 28.81
C ARG A 231 18.38 17.89 28.94
N GLU A 232 19.54 18.50 29.06
CA GLU A 232 20.85 17.84 29.23
C GLU A 232 21.00 17.28 30.64
N GLU A 233 20.58 18.00 31.68
CA GLU A 233 20.59 17.53 33.06
C GLU A 233 19.62 16.37 33.26
N TRP A 234 18.46 16.40 32.61
CA TRP A 234 17.52 15.29 32.59
C TRP A 234 18.09 14.04 31.93
N ALA A 235 18.72 14.19 30.75
CA ALA A 235 19.37 13.09 30.04
C ALA A 235 20.55 12.52 30.86
N ALA A 236 21.24 13.35 31.61
CA ALA A 236 22.28 12.92 32.54
C ALA A 236 21.70 12.14 33.73
N GLY A 237 20.60 12.64 34.32
CA GLY A 237 19.90 11.97 35.41
C GLY A 237 19.36 10.59 35.05
N ILE A 238 18.80 10.45 33.83
CA ILE A 238 18.33 9.14 33.31
C ILE A 238 19.49 8.17 33.09
N ARG A 239 20.64 8.64 32.58
CA ARG A 239 21.84 7.80 32.43
C ARG A 239 22.34 7.29 33.78
N THR A 240 22.47 8.16 34.76
CA THR A 240 22.90 7.81 36.11
C THR A 240 21.93 6.85 36.82
N ALA A 241 20.61 7.03 36.58
CA ALA A 241 19.61 6.09 37.13
C ALA A 241 19.70 4.70 36.49
N ARG A 242 19.92 4.62 35.16
CA ARG A 242 20.16 3.36 34.47
C ARG A 242 21.42 2.63 34.93
N GLU A 243 22.51 3.35 35.14
CA GLU A 243 23.76 2.79 35.65
C GLU A 243 23.61 2.22 37.07
N LYS A 244 22.85 2.91 37.90
CA LYS A 244 22.55 2.41 39.27
C LYS A 244 21.70 1.14 39.27
N VAL A 245 20.70 1.04 38.37
CA VAL A 245 19.84 -0.17 38.24
C VAL A 245 20.64 -1.33 37.64
N ALA A 246 21.61 -1.08 36.76
CA ALA A 246 22.45 -2.12 36.15
C ALA A 246 23.54 -2.65 37.12
N ALA A 247 23.81 -1.93 38.21
CA ALA A 247 24.81 -2.31 39.23
C ALA A 247 24.23 -3.02 40.46
N THR A 248 22.90 -3.24 40.45
CA THR A 248 22.16 -3.99 41.49
C THR A 248 21.68 -5.32 40.94
#